data_bec870a2edc4cd57d6d52187c28baabe
#
_entry.id   bec870a2edc4cd57d6d52187c28baabe
#
_cell.length_a   1.000
_cell.length_b   1.000
_cell.length_c   1.000
_cell.angle_alpha   90.00
_cell.angle_beta   90.00
_cell.angle_gamma   90.00
#
_symmetry.space_group_name_H-M   'P 1'
#
loop_
_entity.id
_entity.type
_entity.pdbx_description
1 polymer ?
#
loop_
_entity_poly.entity_id
_entity_poly.type
_entity_poly.pdbx_seq_one_letter_code
_entity_poly.pdbx_strand_id
1 'polypeptide(L)'
;GRVDVRAKLPNNNGTWPAIWTLGKNIYEPGTYWHSSYGDSPWPSCGEIDIMEHGLGALNHVSGSLHTSSSSGATVNTLGIEVSDVNANYHIYSMNWSPDQITFLVDGVGFYTYNPSNKNDNTWPFYEDQFILLNLAMGGYSGAIDSNFTQASMIVDYVRVYQSAPLSDGGNLSLDSRLKIFPNPGNDIIHITSKTAIQSLALYDVYGKLVLEKENDTKNLDVSGLNSGMYFLKVYSENEKAIRKVIIN
;
A
#
# COMPACT_ATOMS: atom_id res chain seq x y z
N GLY A 1 10.31 1.10 1.60
CA GLY A 1 9.59 0.07 0.85
C GLY A 1 9.15 0.52 -0.53
N ARG A 2 8.22 -0.19 -1.13
CA ARG A 2 7.65 0.13 -2.44
C ARG A 2 6.14 -0.06 -2.42
N VAL A 3 5.42 0.83 -3.09
CA VAL A 3 3.99 0.69 -3.37
C VAL A 3 3.83 0.61 -4.89
N ASP A 4 3.10 -0.38 -5.38
CA ASP A 4 2.69 -0.51 -6.77
C ASP A 4 1.17 -0.53 -6.86
N VAL A 5 0.60 0.35 -7.67
CA VAL A 5 -0.81 0.33 -8.01
C VAL A 5 -0.95 0.18 -9.51
N ARG A 6 -1.56 -0.93 -9.94
CA ARG A 6 -1.84 -1.15 -11.36
C ARG A 6 -3.26 -0.68 -11.64
N ALA A 7 -3.36 0.36 -12.45
CA ALA A 7 -4.64 1.00 -12.74
C ALA A 7 -4.74 1.49 -14.19
N LYS A 8 -5.99 1.63 -14.64
CA LYS A 8 -6.37 2.32 -15.86
C LYS A 8 -7.20 3.53 -15.47
N LEU A 9 -6.83 4.71 -15.99
CA LEU A 9 -7.38 5.99 -15.57
C LEU A 9 -8.47 6.47 -16.52
N PRO A 10 -9.47 7.22 -16.07
CA PRO A 10 -10.37 7.94 -16.96
C PRO A 10 -9.62 9.08 -17.65
N ASN A 11 -10.07 9.44 -18.85
CA ASN A 11 -9.51 10.53 -19.63
C ASN A 11 -10.62 11.53 -20.07
N ASN A 12 -11.52 11.84 -19.17
CA ASN A 12 -12.59 12.82 -19.38
C ASN A 12 -12.19 14.17 -18.77
N ASN A 13 -12.52 15.25 -19.46
CA ASN A 13 -12.30 16.60 -18.93
C ASN A 13 -12.95 16.76 -17.56
N GLY A 14 -12.23 17.30 -16.62
CA GLY A 14 -12.67 17.53 -15.25
C GLY A 14 -12.63 16.29 -14.34
N THR A 15 -12.14 15.12 -14.80
CA THR A 15 -11.85 14.01 -13.92
C THR A 15 -10.47 14.17 -13.27
N TRP A 16 -10.37 13.83 -11.98
CA TRP A 16 -9.15 13.92 -11.19
C TRP A 16 -8.95 12.64 -10.37
N PRO A 17 -8.53 11.55 -11.03
CA PRO A 17 -8.13 10.35 -10.31
C PRO A 17 -6.81 10.59 -9.57
N ALA A 18 -6.73 10.05 -8.35
CA ALA A 18 -5.53 10.10 -7.53
C ALA A 18 -5.27 8.78 -6.82
N ILE A 19 -3.99 8.46 -6.71
CA ILE A 19 -3.41 7.38 -5.90
C ILE A 19 -2.42 8.07 -4.99
N TRP A 20 -2.68 8.11 -3.69
CA TRP A 20 -1.94 8.93 -2.77
C TRP A 20 -1.86 8.35 -1.37
N THR A 21 -1.08 8.96 -0.51
CA THR A 21 -1.00 8.60 0.91
C THR A 21 -1.09 9.83 1.77
N LEU A 22 -1.55 9.65 3.00
CA LEU A 22 -1.65 10.69 4.00
C LEU A 22 -1.07 10.19 5.32
N GLY A 23 -0.44 11.07 6.07
CA GLY A 23 0.13 10.75 7.38
C GLY A 23 -0.93 10.22 8.34
N LYS A 24 -0.65 9.09 9.00
CA LYS A 24 -1.52 8.47 10.00
C LYS A 24 -1.84 9.43 11.16
N ASN A 25 -0.92 10.35 11.44
CA ASN A 25 -1.02 11.37 12.48
C ASN A 25 -1.87 12.59 12.08
N ILE A 26 -2.58 12.56 10.97
CA ILE A 26 -3.44 13.67 10.56
C ILE A 26 -4.45 14.05 11.63
N TYR A 27 -4.45 15.32 12.02
CA TYR A 27 -5.43 15.90 12.92
C TYR A 27 -6.65 16.36 12.13
N GLU A 28 -7.57 15.44 11.86
CA GLU A 28 -8.85 15.74 11.22
C GLU A 28 -9.97 14.93 11.88
N PRO A 29 -10.93 15.62 12.57
CA PRO A 29 -12.03 14.94 13.22
C PRO A 29 -12.84 14.07 12.27
N GLY A 30 -13.09 12.82 12.67
CA GLY A 30 -13.82 11.84 11.86
C GLY A 30 -12.93 10.91 11.01
N THR A 31 -11.63 11.18 10.91
CA THR A 31 -10.72 10.20 10.30
C THR A 31 -10.49 9.01 11.25
N TYR A 32 -10.27 7.83 10.69
CA TYR A 32 -10.11 6.58 11.46
C TYR A 32 -9.01 6.67 12.52
N TRP A 33 -7.90 7.34 12.21
CA TRP A 33 -6.71 7.41 13.07
C TRP A 33 -6.72 8.60 14.04
N HIS A 34 -7.64 9.56 13.87
CA HIS A 34 -7.65 10.83 14.62
C HIS A 34 -7.60 10.65 16.16
N SER A 35 -8.43 9.76 16.70
CA SER A 35 -8.53 9.58 18.16
C SER A 35 -7.29 9.00 18.82
N SER A 36 -6.45 8.30 18.05
CA SER A 36 -5.27 7.59 18.58
C SER A 36 -3.95 8.24 18.21
N TYR A 37 -3.89 8.97 17.10
CA TYR A 37 -2.64 9.48 16.53
C TYR A 37 -2.74 10.91 16.00
N GLY A 38 -3.94 11.49 15.88
CA GLY A 38 -4.16 12.79 15.25
C GLY A 38 -3.56 13.94 16.05
N ASP A 39 -2.37 14.39 15.69
CA ASP A 39 -1.65 15.48 16.31
C ASP A 39 -1.14 16.54 15.31
N SER A 40 -1.12 16.21 14.02
CA SER A 40 -0.52 17.04 12.96
C SER A 40 -1.54 17.41 11.89
N PRO A 41 -1.90 18.72 11.74
CA PRO A 41 -2.80 19.14 10.67
C PRO A 41 -2.14 18.98 9.29
N TRP A 42 -2.96 18.91 8.25
CA TRP A 42 -2.45 19.04 6.89
C TRP A 42 -1.83 20.45 6.68
N PRO A 43 -0.69 20.61 6.01
CA PRO A 43 0.13 19.59 5.35
C PRO A 43 1.25 19.02 6.24
N SER A 44 1.30 19.34 7.53
CA SER A 44 2.37 18.91 8.45
C SER A 44 2.40 17.40 8.66
N CYS A 45 1.26 16.71 8.51
CA CYS A 45 1.19 15.24 8.57
C CYS A 45 1.89 14.55 7.37
N GLY A 46 2.16 15.30 6.31
CA GLY A 46 2.74 14.80 5.06
C GLY A 46 1.74 14.09 4.15
N GLU A 47 1.78 14.45 2.87
CA GLU A 47 1.01 13.81 1.80
C GLU A 47 1.94 13.44 0.65
N ILE A 48 1.76 12.26 0.09
CA ILE A 48 2.52 11.76 -1.05
C ILE A 48 1.54 11.33 -2.14
N ASP A 49 1.48 12.09 -3.23
CA ASP A 49 0.67 11.76 -4.39
C ASP A 49 1.49 10.90 -5.34
N ILE A 50 1.27 9.59 -5.25
CA ILE A 50 1.97 8.61 -6.09
C ILE A 50 1.60 8.84 -7.56
N MET A 51 0.35 9.20 -7.80
CA MET A 51 -0.18 9.52 -9.10
C MET A 51 -1.37 10.48 -8.97
N GLU A 52 -1.31 11.58 -9.69
CA GLU A 52 -2.45 12.43 -10.00
C GLU A 52 -2.56 12.58 -11.53
N HIS A 53 -3.80 12.57 -12.02
CA HIS A 53 -4.09 12.73 -13.46
C HIS A 53 -5.22 13.74 -13.65
N GLY A 54 -5.23 14.41 -14.81
CA GLY A 54 -6.23 15.42 -15.14
C GLY A 54 -5.84 16.85 -14.78
N LEU A 55 -4.66 17.05 -14.17
CA LEU A 55 -4.10 18.37 -13.88
C LEU A 55 -3.35 18.90 -15.12
N GLY A 56 -4.04 19.53 -16.06
CA GLY A 56 -3.45 20.06 -17.27
C GLY A 56 -3.81 19.28 -18.53
N ALA A 57 -2.88 18.52 -19.10
CA ALA A 57 -3.13 17.73 -20.31
C ALA A 57 -3.74 16.36 -19.99
N LEU A 58 -4.60 15.85 -20.87
CA LEU A 58 -5.33 14.58 -20.70
C LEU A 58 -4.45 13.32 -20.62
N ASN A 59 -3.18 13.39 -21.00
CA ASN A 59 -2.24 12.28 -20.91
C ASN A 59 -1.11 12.57 -19.89
N HIS A 60 -1.30 13.59 -19.07
CA HIS A 60 -0.28 14.01 -18.11
C HIS A 60 -0.55 13.36 -16.75
N VAL A 61 0.48 12.72 -16.21
CA VAL A 61 0.49 12.11 -14.87
C VAL A 61 1.56 12.81 -14.07
N SER A 62 1.25 13.18 -12.83
CA SER A 62 2.21 13.80 -11.90
C SER A 62 2.36 13.00 -10.62
N GLY A 63 3.54 13.09 -10.02
CA GLY A 63 3.80 12.74 -8.63
C GLY A 63 4.12 13.99 -7.84
N SER A 64 3.58 14.11 -6.64
CA SER A 64 3.69 15.32 -5.81
C SER A 64 3.92 14.99 -4.34
N LEU A 65 4.45 15.95 -3.59
CA LEU A 65 4.52 15.85 -2.14
C LEU A 65 4.09 17.19 -1.52
N HIS A 66 3.27 17.08 -0.48
CA HIS A 66 2.82 18.22 0.32
C HIS A 66 3.40 18.13 1.73
N THR A 67 4.08 19.18 2.12
CA THR A 67 4.76 19.34 3.41
C THR A 67 4.55 20.75 3.93
N SER A 68 4.89 21.02 5.18
CA SER A 68 4.83 22.38 5.73
C SER A 68 5.67 23.39 4.96
N SER A 69 6.72 22.93 4.27
CA SER A 69 7.58 23.82 3.46
C SER A 69 6.99 24.15 2.08
N SER A 70 6.11 23.29 1.54
CA SER A 70 5.45 23.50 0.25
C SER A 70 4.20 22.62 0.13
N SER A 71 3.05 23.21 -0.13
CA SER A 71 1.76 22.50 -0.20
C SER A 71 0.78 23.21 -1.13
N GLY A 72 -0.33 22.54 -1.47
CA GLY A 72 -1.29 23.04 -2.46
C GLY A 72 -0.64 23.09 -3.84
N ALA A 73 -0.35 24.26 -4.36
CA ALA A 73 0.49 24.41 -5.56
C ALA A 73 1.96 24.15 -5.21
N THR A 74 2.26 22.94 -4.77
CA THR A 74 3.59 22.55 -4.29
C THR A 74 4.65 22.66 -5.38
N VAL A 75 5.87 23.05 -5.00
CA VAL A 75 7.03 23.00 -5.89
C VAL A 75 7.68 21.60 -5.94
N ASN A 76 7.27 20.71 -5.02
CA ASN A 76 7.76 19.34 -4.93
C ASN A 76 6.92 18.41 -5.82
N THR A 77 6.90 18.70 -7.11
CA THR A 77 6.10 17.95 -8.10
C THR A 77 6.85 17.85 -9.42
N LEU A 78 6.62 16.78 -10.12
CA LEU A 78 6.99 16.62 -11.52
C LEU A 78 5.98 15.73 -12.22
N GLY A 79 5.73 16.04 -13.50
CA GLY A 79 4.83 15.23 -14.31
C GLY A 79 5.48 14.71 -15.57
N ILE A 80 4.88 13.67 -16.13
CA ILE A 80 5.27 13.05 -17.39
C ILE A 80 4.05 12.79 -18.26
N GLU A 81 4.28 12.61 -19.55
CA GLU A 81 3.25 12.18 -20.48
C GLU A 81 3.16 10.64 -20.52
N VAL A 82 1.94 10.13 -20.41
CA VAL A 82 1.58 8.70 -20.55
C VAL A 82 0.41 8.63 -21.51
N SER A 83 0.67 8.35 -22.79
CA SER A 83 -0.24 8.61 -23.89
C SER A 83 -1.53 7.78 -23.94
N ASP A 84 -1.59 6.67 -23.20
CA ASP A 84 -2.67 5.68 -23.27
C ASP A 84 -3.25 5.29 -21.91
N VAL A 85 -3.23 6.23 -20.96
CA VAL A 85 -3.70 6.04 -19.57
C VAL A 85 -5.11 5.46 -19.46
N ASN A 86 -5.97 5.72 -20.43
CA ASN A 86 -7.36 5.26 -20.46
C ASN A 86 -7.57 3.98 -21.29
N ALA A 87 -6.61 3.59 -22.11
CA ALA A 87 -6.68 2.40 -22.94
C ALA A 87 -6.04 1.18 -22.27
N ASN A 88 -4.91 1.40 -21.58
CA ASN A 88 -4.11 0.34 -20.98
C ASN A 88 -3.95 0.51 -19.47
N TYR A 89 -3.59 -0.59 -18.80
CA TYR A 89 -3.18 -0.56 -17.40
C TYR A 89 -1.71 -0.18 -17.31
N HIS A 90 -1.40 0.80 -16.47
CA HIS A 90 -0.05 1.17 -16.07
C HIS A 90 0.19 0.86 -14.62
N ILE A 91 1.44 0.71 -14.22
CA ILE A 91 1.85 0.53 -12.82
C ILE A 91 2.40 1.85 -12.32
N TYR A 92 1.62 2.52 -11.48
CA TYR A 92 2.03 3.74 -10.79
C TYR A 92 2.69 3.33 -9.48
N SER A 93 3.91 3.79 -9.25
CA SER A 93 4.73 3.28 -8.16
C SER A 93 5.42 4.37 -7.38
N MET A 94 5.69 4.06 -6.12
CA MET A 94 6.53 4.84 -5.23
C MET A 94 7.58 3.92 -4.59
N ASN A 95 8.86 4.27 -4.74
CA ASN A 95 9.93 3.75 -3.87
C ASN A 95 10.14 4.75 -2.73
N TRP A 96 9.98 4.29 -1.51
CA TRP A 96 10.06 5.11 -0.30
C TRP A 96 11.12 4.54 0.65
N SER A 97 12.10 5.36 0.98
CA SER A 97 13.15 5.08 1.95
C SER A 97 13.27 6.23 2.96
N PRO A 98 14.04 6.10 4.04
CA PRO A 98 14.31 7.22 4.94
C PRO A 98 15.00 8.41 4.26
N ASP A 99 15.64 8.19 3.11
CA ASP A 99 16.45 9.20 2.44
C ASP A 99 15.72 9.91 1.31
N GLN A 100 14.86 9.20 0.57
CA GLN A 100 14.21 9.73 -0.62
C GLN A 100 12.93 9.00 -0.98
N ILE A 101 12.09 9.68 -1.76
CA ILE A 101 10.90 9.13 -2.39
C ILE A 101 11.07 9.29 -3.90
N THR A 102 10.93 8.19 -4.64
CA THR A 102 11.01 8.18 -6.10
C THR A 102 9.70 7.67 -6.70
N PHE A 103 9.13 8.43 -7.62
CA PHE A 103 7.93 8.08 -8.36
C PHE A 103 8.28 7.43 -9.70
N LEU A 104 7.52 6.40 -10.06
CA LEU A 104 7.74 5.63 -11.29
C LEU A 104 6.43 5.34 -12.00
N VAL A 105 6.49 5.28 -13.34
CA VAL A 105 5.44 4.66 -14.16
C VAL A 105 6.07 3.50 -14.93
N ASP A 106 5.45 2.33 -14.86
CA ASP A 106 5.90 1.08 -15.49
C ASP A 106 7.37 0.73 -15.21
N GLY A 107 7.79 1.02 -13.98
CA GLY A 107 9.16 0.77 -13.50
C GLY A 107 10.20 1.82 -13.90
N VAL A 108 9.80 2.85 -14.66
CA VAL A 108 10.69 3.95 -15.05
C VAL A 108 10.50 5.12 -14.09
N GLY A 109 11.56 5.49 -13.35
CA GLY A 109 11.57 6.62 -12.43
C GLY A 109 11.51 7.95 -13.19
N PHE A 110 10.66 8.87 -12.74
CA PHE A 110 10.53 10.19 -13.35
C PHE A 110 10.75 11.34 -12.38
N TYR A 111 10.49 11.16 -11.10
CA TYR A 111 10.72 12.17 -10.08
C TYR A 111 11.30 11.57 -8.81
N THR A 112 12.29 12.25 -8.22
CA THR A 112 12.85 11.88 -6.92
C THR A 112 12.88 13.10 -6.01
N TYR A 113 12.19 13.01 -4.87
CA TYR A 113 12.26 13.98 -3.80
C TYR A 113 13.29 13.56 -2.77
N ASN A 114 14.34 14.36 -2.62
CA ASN A 114 15.42 14.17 -1.66
C ASN A 114 15.95 15.54 -1.18
N PRO A 115 15.24 16.20 -0.26
CA PRO A 115 15.68 17.50 0.24
C PRO A 115 17.00 17.35 1.01
N SER A 116 17.91 18.31 0.81
CA SER A 116 19.22 18.34 1.46
C SER A 116 19.14 18.47 2.98
N ASN A 117 18.07 19.09 3.48
CA ASN A 117 17.79 19.21 4.91
C ASN A 117 16.43 18.54 5.20
N LYS A 118 16.47 17.43 5.94
CA LYS A 118 15.29 16.69 6.37
C LYS A 118 14.94 17.09 7.79
N ASN A 119 13.76 17.70 7.94
CA ASN A 119 13.17 18.09 9.21
C ASN A 119 11.65 18.03 9.10
N ASP A 120 10.92 18.30 10.15
CA ASP A 120 9.46 18.19 10.18
C ASP A 120 8.74 19.02 9.10
N ASN A 121 9.37 20.12 8.61
CA ASN A 121 8.79 20.95 7.56
C ASN A 121 9.02 20.40 6.15
N THR A 122 10.07 19.65 5.95
CA THR A 122 10.50 19.16 4.61
C THR A 122 10.33 17.64 4.47
N TRP A 123 10.31 16.91 5.58
CA TRP A 123 10.33 15.45 5.58
C TRP A 123 9.48 14.85 6.71
N PRO A 124 8.15 15.05 6.72
CA PRO A 124 7.25 14.39 7.69
C PRO A 124 7.08 12.88 7.43
N PHE A 125 7.73 12.35 6.42
CA PHE A 125 7.59 10.97 5.92
C PHE A 125 8.36 9.93 6.73
N TYR A 126 8.75 10.24 7.96
CA TYR A 126 9.16 9.25 8.97
C TYR A 126 7.95 8.57 9.62
N GLU A 127 6.80 9.24 9.58
CA GLU A 127 5.55 8.74 10.13
C GLU A 127 4.87 7.73 9.19
N ASP A 128 4.10 6.82 9.77
CA ASP A 128 3.29 5.89 9.01
C ASP A 128 2.30 6.63 8.11
N GLN A 129 2.08 6.08 6.92
CA GLN A 129 1.16 6.62 5.93
C GLN A 129 0.04 5.61 5.64
N PHE A 130 -1.17 6.07 5.33
CA PHE A 130 -2.24 5.23 4.81
C PHE A 130 -2.57 5.58 3.35
N ILE A 131 -2.92 4.55 2.58
CA ILE A 131 -3.16 4.67 1.14
C ILE A 131 -4.60 5.08 0.88
N LEU A 132 -4.78 6.00 -0.05
CA LEU A 132 -6.05 6.51 -0.53
C LEU A 132 -6.11 6.39 -2.05
N LEU A 133 -7.28 6.05 -2.56
CA LEU A 133 -7.59 6.04 -3.99
C LEU A 133 -8.95 6.70 -4.19
N ASN A 134 -9.00 7.69 -5.07
CA ASN A 134 -10.24 8.38 -5.37
C ASN A 134 -10.32 8.85 -6.82
N LEU A 135 -11.52 9.23 -7.21
CA LEU A 135 -11.81 9.95 -8.45
C LEU A 135 -12.60 11.21 -8.07
N ALA A 136 -11.89 12.32 -7.98
CA ALA A 136 -12.50 13.63 -7.80
C ALA A 136 -12.95 14.22 -9.14
N MET A 137 -13.76 15.28 -9.07
CA MET A 137 -14.30 15.97 -10.24
C MET A 137 -14.16 17.47 -10.09
N GLY A 138 -13.77 18.15 -11.16
CA GLY A 138 -13.63 19.61 -11.19
C GLY A 138 -12.42 20.12 -10.38
N GLY A 139 -12.52 21.33 -9.85
CA GLY A 139 -11.41 21.93 -9.07
C GLY A 139 -10.18 22.15 -9.93
N TYR A 140 -9.05 21.63 -9.49
CA TYR A 140 -7.77 21.75 -10.21
C TYR A 140 -7.76 21.03 -11.56
N SER A 141 -8.61 20.03 -11.79
CA SER A 141 -8.74 19.35 -13.09
C SER A 141 -9.57 20.12 -14.10
N GLY A 142 -10.02 21.32 -13.76
CA GLY A 142 -10.77 22.20 -14.66
C GLY A 142 -12.26 21.91 -14.72
N ALA A 143 -12.90 22.43 -15.75
CA ALA A 143 -14.36 22.32 -15.91
C ALA A 143 -14.76 20.90 -16.29
N ILE A 144 -15.80 20.41 -15.64
CA ILE A 144 -16.44 19.14 -16.01
C ILE A 144 -17.16 19.32 -17.35
N ASP A 145 -16.97 18.36 -18.28
CA ASP A 145 -17.70 18.36 -19.55
C ASP A 145 -19.21 18.37 -19.28
N SER A 146 -19.93 19.25 -19.93
CA SER A 146 -21.39 19.36 -19.81
C SER A 146 -22.15 18.10 -20.23
N ASN A 147 -21.53 17.25 -21.04
CA ASN A 147 -22.06 15.95 -21.47
C ASN A 147 -21.54 14.78 -20.62
N PHE A 148 -20.80 15.07 -19.55
CA PHE A 148 -20.26 14.02 -18.68
C PHE A 148 -21.38 13.21 -18.04
N THR A 149 -21.30 11.89 -18.18
CA THR A 149 -22.27 10.97 -17.57
C THR A 149 -21.64 10.04 -16.54
N GLN A 150 -20.43 9.54 -16.85
CA GLN A 150 -19.70 8.64 -15.95
C GLN A 150 -18.22 8.55 -16.33
N ALA A 151 -17.41 8.23 -15.36
CA ALA A 151 -16.01 7.82 -15.54
C ALA A 151 -15.64 6.79 -14.47
N SER A 152 -14.59 6.02 -14.72
CA SER A 152 -14.09 5.03 -13.77
C SER A 152 -12.57 5.00 -13.78
N MET A 153 -11.97 5.02 -12.60
CA MET A 153 -10.62 4.54 -12.38
C MET A 153 -10.71 3.03 -12.10
N ILE A 154 -10.07 2.20 -12.91
CA ILE A 154 -10.14 0.75 -12.77
C ILE A 154 -8.83 0.26 -12.17
N VAL A 155 -8.88 -0.28 -10.97
CA VAL A 155 -7.71 -0.77 -10.24
C VAL A 155 -7.66 -2.29 -10.30
N ASP A 156 -6.54 -2.82 -10.80
CA ASP A 156 -6.30 -4.26 -10.85
C ASP A 156 -5.73 -4.77 -9.52
N TYR A 157 -4.69 -4.08 -9.02
CA TYR A 157 -4.12 -4.39 -7.70
C TYR A 157 -3.46 -3.19 -7.03
N VAL A 158 -3.36 -3.29 -5.71
CA VAL A 158 -2.45 -2.50 -4.86
C VAL A 158 -1.50 -3.48 -4.19
N ARG A 159 -0.19 -3.25 -4.29
CA ARG A 159 0.84 -4.09 -3.67
C ARG A 159 1.81 -3.23 -2.88
N VAL A 160 2.08 -3.64 -1.65
CA VAL A 160 3.07 -2.99 -0.78
C VAL A 160 4.20 -3.98 -0.53
N TYR A 161 5.42 -3.53 -0.78
CA TYR A 161 6.63 -4.32 -0.58
C TYR A 161 7.50 -3.64 0.48
N GLN A 162 8.04 -4.43 1.35
CA GLN A 162 9.09 -3.99 2.28
C GLN A 162 10.36 -4.79 2.00
N SER A 163 11.51 -4.14 2.10
CA SER A 163 12.77 -4.88 2.13
C SER A 163 12.72 -5.77 3.36
N ALA A 164 12.95 -7.07 3.18
CA ALA A 164 13.24 -7.92 4.31
C ALA A 164 14.44 -7.29 5.03
N PRO A 165 14.42 -7.13 6.37
CA PRO A 165 15.62 -6.71 7.07
C PRO A 165 16.74 -7.67 6.67
N LEU A 166 17.84 -7.14 6.15
CA LEU A 166 19.08 -7.91 6.00
C LEU A 166 19.43 -8.34 7.43
N SER A 167 19.18 -9.58 7.77
CA SER A 167 19.55 -10.10 9.09
C SER A 167 21.07 -10.09 9.16
N ASP A 168 21.63 -9.13 9.87
CA ASP A 168 22.91 -9.34 10.53
C ASP A 168 22.84 -10.69 11.25
N GLY A 169 23.73 -11.61 10.96
CA GLY A 169 23.80 -13.02 11.37
C GLY A 169 23.45 -13.44 12.79
N GLY A 170 22.44 -12.85 13.38
CA GLY A 170 21.88 -13.15 14.70
C GLY A 170 20.36 -13.00 14.70
N ASN A 171 19.67 -14.12 14.81
CA ASN A 171 18.23 -14.30 14.86
C ASN A 171 17.47 -14.06 13.53
N LEU A 172 17.45 -15.06 12.68
CA LEU A 172 16.44 -15.17 11.61
C LEU A 172 15.05 -15.09 12.25
N SER A 173 14.22 -14.15 11.82
CA SER A 173 12.83 -14.03 12.28
C SER A 173 12.07 -15.35 12.08
N LEU A 174 11.02 -15.59 12.84
CA LEU A 174 10.14 -16.75 12.67
C LEU A 174 9.74 -16.91 11.19
N ASP A 175 9.55 -15.81 10.51
CA ASP A 175 9.14 -15.75 9.09
C ASP A 175 10.10 -16.48 8.15
N SER A 176 11.41 -16.32 8.30
CA SER A 176 12.44 -16.99 7.48
C SER A 176 12.69 -18.46 7.83
N ARG A 177 12.30 -18.88 9.04
CA ARG A 177 12.47 -20.23 9.58
C ARG A 177 11.25 -21.11 9.41
N LEU A 178 10.09 -20.50 9.06
CA LEU A 178 8.82 -21.16 8.94
C LEU A 178 8.66 -21.80 7.54
N LYS A 179 8.32 -23.07 7.52
CA LYS A 179 7.92 -23.79 6.30
C LYS A 179 6.51 -24.33 6.47
N ILE A 180 5.71 -24.20 5.44
CA ILE A 180 4.31 -24.64 5.39
C ILE A 180 4.12 -25.44 4.11
N PHE A 181 3.71 -26.69 4.23
CA PHE A 181 3.56 -27.59 3.10
C PHE A 181 2.56 -28.74 3.40
N PRO A 182 1.87 -29.27 2.37
CA PRO A 182 1.82 -28.74 1.02
C PRO A 182 1.07 -27.41 0.97
N ASN A 183 1.38 -26.54 0.01
CA ASN A 183 0.66 -25.32 -0.28
C ASN A 183 0.68 -25.12 -1.80
N PRO A 184 -0.43 -25.39 -2.52
CA PRO A 184 -1.80 -25.75 -2.03
C PRO A 184 -1.87 -27.06 -1.24
N GLY A 185 -2.80 -27.10 -0.27
CA GLY A 185 -3.10 -28.26 0.57
C GLY A 185 -4.55 -28.71 0.45
N ASN A 186 -4.83 -29.98 0.77
CA ASN A 186 -6.18 -30.57 0.73
C ASN A 186 -6.72 -30.91 2.13
N ASP A 187 -6.00 -31.73 2.88
CA ASP A 187 -6.48 -32.28 4.14
C ASP A 187 -5.66 -31.76 5.33
N ILE A 188 -4.35 -31.97 5.30
CA ILE A 188 -3.45 -31.58 6.38
C ILE A 188 -2.32 -30.71 5.82
N ILE A 189 -2.09 -29.60 6.47
CA ILE A 189 -0.95 -28.72 6.22
C ILE A 189 0.05 -28.90 7.34
N HIS A 190 1.29 -29.20 6.99
CA HIS A 190 2.41 -29.33 7.92
C HIS A 190 3.10 -27.99 8.11
N ILE A 191 3.38 -27.66 9.36
CA ILE A 191 4.08 -26.45 9.76
C ILE A 191 5.37 -26.85 10.47
N THR A 192 6.50 -26.37 9.96
CA THR A 192 7.80 -26.60 10.60
C THR A 192 8.53 -25.30 10.86
N SER A 193 9.12 -25.17 12.02
CA SER A 193 9.95 -24.03 12.44
C SER A 193 11.09 -24.53 13.32
N LYS A 194 12.20 -23.79 13.33
CA LYS A 194 13.28 -23.99 14.31
C LYS A 194 12.94 -23.43 15.69
N THR A 195 11.95 -22.52 15.75
CA THR A 195 11.44 -21.94 17.01
C THR A 195 10.15 -22.66 17.40
N ALA A 196 9.93 -22.85 18.68
CA ALA A 196 8.69 -23.44 19.20
C ALA A 196 7.49 -22.56 18.80
N ILE A 197 6.48 -23.17 18.19
CA ILE A 197 5.23 -22.52 17.83
C ILE A 197 4.27 -22.71 19.00
N GLN A 198 3.69 -21.61 19.49
CA GLN A 198 2.73 -21.60 20.58
C GLN A 198 1.30 -21.80 20.07
N SER A 199 0.93 -21.04 19.03
CA SER A 199 -0.42 -21.14 18.45
C SER A 199 -0.44 -20.83 16.96
N LEU A 200 -1.53 -21.30 16.32
CA LEU A 200 -1.87 -21.10 14.94
C LEU A 200 -3.27 -20.49 14.85
N ALA A 201 -3.48 -19.51 14.00
CA ALA A 201 -4.80 -18.95 13.72
C ALA A 201 -4.96 -18.77 12.20
N LEU A 202 -5.98 -19.41 11.61
CA LEU A 202 -6.27 -19.35 10.19
C LEU A 202 -7.45 -18.41 9.95
N TYR A 203 -7.29 -17.49 9.02
CA TYR A 203 -8.30 -16.49 8.64
C TYR A 203 -8.66 -16.62 7.17
N ASP A 204 -9.91 -16.38 6.84
CA ASP A 204 -10.34 -16.23 5.45
C ASP A 204 -9.92 -14.87 4.87
N VAL A 205 -10.24 -14.65 3.59
CA VAL A 205 -9.91 -13.40 2.87
C VAL A 205 -10.62 -12.16 3.42
N TYR A 206 -11.68 -12.32 4.21
CA TYR A 206 -12.41 -11.24 4.87
C TYR A 206 -11.90 -10.95 6.29
N GLY A 207 -10.88 -11.69 6.74
CA GLY A 207 -10.29 -11.55 8.08
C GLY A 207 -11.08 -12.27 9.17
N LYS A 208 -12.06 -13.13 8.83
CA LYS A 208 -12.78 -13.96 9.78
C LYS A 208 -11.88 -15.12 10.22
N LEU A 209 -11.74 -15.31 11.53
CA LEU A 209 -11.08 -16.49 12.09
C LEU A 209 -11.91 -17.75 11.75
N VAL A 210 -11.29 -18.71 11.08
CA VAL A 210 -11.92 -19.96 10.66
C VAL A 210 -11.38 -21.18 11.41
N LEU A 211 -10.16 -21.11 11.93
CA LEU A 211 -9.56 -22.16 12.72
C LEU A 211 -8.48 -21.60 13.67
N GLU A 212 -8.44 -22.11 14.89
CA GLU A 212 -7.43 -21.77 15.88
C GLU A 212 -6.88 -23.04 16.55
N LYS A 213 -5.59 -23.08 16.85
CA LYS A 213 -4.92 -24.23 17.43
C LYS A 213 -3.76 -23.82 18.33
N GLU A 214 -3.78 -24.27 19.59
CA GLU A 214 -2.73 -24.00 20.58
C GLU A 214 -1.83 -25.21 20.87
N ASN A 215 -2.34 -26.43 20.61
CA ASN A 215 -1.61 -27.68 20.79
C ASN A 215 -1.35 -28.35 19.45
N ASP A 216 -0.29 -29.17 19.36
CA ASP A 216 0.12 -29.85 18.12
C ASP A 216 0.18 -28.89 16.93
N THR A 217 0.90 -27.81 17.08
CA THR A 217 1.05 -26.74 16.08
C THR A 217 1.85 -27.18 14.84
N LYS A 218 2.22 -28.44 14.73
CA LYS A 218 2.94 -29.00 13.56
C LYS A 218 2.02 -29.40 12.42
N ASN A 219 0.75 -29.67 12.73
CA ASN A 219 -0.23 -30.12 11.73
C ASN A 219 -1.49 -29.29 11.86
N LEU A 220 -2.02 -28.82 10.75
CA LEU A 220 -3.27 -28.09 10.65
C LEU A 220 -4.23 -28.87 9.74
N ASP A 221 -5.29 -29.40 10.34
CA ASP A 221 -6.35 -30.07 9.59
C ASP A 221 -7.24 -29.00 8.93
N VAL A 222 -7.29 -29.01 7.62
CA VAL A 222 -8.05 -28.09 6.77
C VAL A 222 -9.11 -28.79 5.94
N SER A 223 -9.32 -30.10 6.14
CA SER A 223 -10.23 -30.93 5.35
C SER A 223 -11.70 -30.49 5.40
N GLY A 224 -12.07 -29.75 6.45
CA GLY A 224 -13.42 -29.19 6.61
C GLY A 224 -13.61 -27.79 6.03
N LEU A 225 -12.60 -27.22 5.40
CA LEU A 225 -12.63 -25.86 4.86
C LEU A 225 -12.93 -25.85 3.36
N ASN A 226 -13.60 -24.81 2.90
CA ASN A 226 -13.84 -24.61 1.48
C ASN A 226 -12.54 -24.32 0.73
N SER A 227 -12.47 -24.74 -0.54
CA SER A 227 -11.38 -24.36 -1.43
C SER A 227 -11.25 -22.83 -1.52
N GLY A 228 -10.03 -22.33 -1.41
CA GLY A 228 -9.80 -20.88 -1.42
C GLY A 228 -8.48 -20.44 -0.83
N MET A 229 -8.33 -19.12 -0.71
CA MET A 229 -7.17 -18.50 -0.12
C MET A 229 -7.43 -18.16 1.35
N TYR A 230 -6.45 -18.44 2.19
CA TYR A 230 -6.46 -18.19 3.62
C TYR A 230 -5.15 -17.54 4.08
N PHE A 231 -5.18 -16.94 5.27
CA PHE A 231 -4.01 -16.37 5.92
C PHE A 231 -3.76 -17.08 7.26
N LEU A 232 -2.65 -17.83 7.33
CA LEU A 232 -2.21 -18.50 8.55
C LEU A 232 -1.32 -17.56 9.35
N LYS A 233 -1.76 -17.19 10.55
CA LYS A 233 -0.92 -16.53 11.55
C LYS A 233 -0.30 -17.59 12.46
N VAL A 234 1.00 -17.50 12.63
CA VAL A 234 1.80 -18.40 13.48
C VAL A 234 2.41 -17.58 14.58
N TYR A 235 2.22 -17.98 15.82
CA TYR A 235 2.74 -17.30 17.01
C TYR A 235 3.79 -18.16 17.70
N SER A 236 4.90 -17.54 18.09
CA SER A 236 5.90 -18.06 19.01
C SER A 236 6.00 -17.14 20.22
N GLU A 237 6.89 -17.42 21.17
CA GLU A 237 6.99 -16.67 22.44
C GLU A 237 7.16 -15.15 22.23
N ASN A 238 7.99 -14.74 21.27
CA ASN A 238 8.33 -13.33 21.04
C ASN A 238 8.12 -12.88 19.59
N GLU A 239 7.61 -13.73 18.71
CA GLU A 239 7.52 -13.47 17.28
C GLU A 239 6.19 -13.95 16.70
N LYS A 240 5.78 -13.33 15.60
CA LYS A 240 4.63 -13.77 14.79
C LYS A 240 5.01 -13.79 13.33
N ALA A 241 4.40 -14.69 12.57
CA ALA A 241 4.51 -14.74 11.11
C ALA A 241 3.12 -14.89 10.48
N ILE A 242 2.95 -14.40 9.27
CA ILE A 242 1.73 -14.56 8.47
C ILE A 242 2.11 -15.20 7.14
N ARG A 243 1.36 -16.23 6.74
CA ARG A 243 1.56 -16.92 5.45
C ARG A 243 0.25 -17.08 4.71
N LYS A 244 0.32 -16.85 3.42
CA LYS A 244 -0.76 -17.24 2.51
C LYS A 244 -0.79 -18.75 2.37
N VAL A 245 -1.97 -19.35 2.54
CA VAL A 245 -2.26 -20.75 2.36
C VAL A 245 -3.38 -20.89 1.34
N ILE A 246 -3.23 -21.83 0.42
CA ILE A 246 -4.27 -22.17 -0.56
C ILE A 246 -4.79 -23.57 -0.23
N ILE A 247 -6.09 -23.72 -0.13
CA ILE A 247 -6.80 -24.98 0.09
C ILE A 247 -7.55 -25.32 -1.21
N ASN A 248 -7.38 -26.56 -1.69
CA ASN A 248 -8.04 -27.05 -2.90
C ASN A 248 -9.36 -27.72 -2.61
#